data_78a5b34a1e5a3e8be8f8cd878d2b0804
#
_entry.id   78a5b34a1e5a3e8be8f8cd878d2b0804
#
_cell.length_a   1.000
_cell.length_b   1.000
_cell.length_c   1.000
_cell.angle_alpha   90.00
_cell.angle_beta   90.00
_cell.angle_gamma   90.00
#
_symmetry.space_group_name_H-M   'P 1'
#
loop_
_entity.id
_entity.type
_entity.pdbx_description
1 polymer ?
#
loop_
_entity_poly.entity_id
_entity_poly.type
_entity_poly.pdbx_seq_one_letter_code
_entity_poly.pdbx_strand_id
1 'polypeptide(L)'
;CIRDSDKCDAFIKHSRDLNFTYAGLQQIVDKYLVQDRSTGTVYETPQFMYMLISMTLFKNYDNEIRLDYVKKYYDAISGFKINIPTPIMAGVRTPLRQFASCVLVDTDDTLDSIFSSDMAIGKYVAQRAGIGINAGRIRGLGSKIRGGEVQHTGVVPFLKKFESTVRSVSYTHLTLPTIGCV
;
A
#
# COMPACT_ATOMS: atom_id res chain seq x y z
N CYS A 1 15.34 -16.70 9.40
CA CYS A 1 15.85 -15.84 8.31
C CYS A 1 17.35 -15.55 8.43
N ILE A 2 17.86 -15.19 9.62
CA ILE A 2 19.31 -14.89 9.81
C ILE A 2 20.18 -16.07 9.39
N ARG A 3 19.80 -17.30 9.70
CA ARG A 3 20.57 -18.52 9.33
C ARG A 3 20.67 -18.74 7.82
N ASP A 4 19.75 -18.18 7.04
CA ASP A 4 19.69 -18.36 5.58
C ASP A 4 20.22 -17.14 4.82
N SER A 5 20.60 -16.05 5.53
CA SER A 5 20.99 -14.77 4.92
C SER A 5 22.14 -14.94 3.92
N ASP A 6 23.22 -15.61 4.30
CA ASP A 6 24.39 -15.78 3.45
C ASP A 6 24.08 -16.60 2.19
N LYS A 7 23.21 -17.63 2.33
CA LYS A 7 22.76 -18.44 1.19
C LYS A 7 21.84 -17.64 0.27
N CYS A 8 21.01 -16.77 0.82
CA CYS A 8 20.13 -15.92 0.04
C CYS A 8 20.91 -14.79 -0.64
N ASP A 9 21.89 -14.20 0.05
CA ASP A 9 22.77 -13.17 -0.49
C ASP A 9 23.54 -13.70 -1.71
N ALA A 10 24.16 -14.86 -1.59
CA ALA A 10 24.86 -15.52 -2.70
C ALA A 10 23.96 -15.82 -3.91
N PHE A 11 22.64 -15.84 -3.73
CA PHE A 11 21.68 -16.10 -4.79
C PHE A 11 21.15 -14.84 -5.48
N ILE A 12 21.39 -13.65 -4.92
CA ILE A 12 20.94 -12.38 -5.47
C ILE A 12 21.64 -12.09 -6.80
N LYS A 13 20.86 -11.70 -7.81
CA LYS A 13 21.33 -11.37 -9.16
C LYS A 13 21.20 -9.86 -9.41
N HIS A 14 22.15 -9.08 -8.92
CA HIS A 14 22.17 -7.62 -9.03
C HIS A 14 22.10 -7.11 -10.48
N SER A 15 22.61 -7.88 -11.45
CA SER A 15 22.51 -7.54 -12.87
C SER A 15 21.07 -7.37 -13.37
N ARG A 16 20.08 -7.94 -12.68
CA ARG A 16 18.67 -7.77 -13.02
C ARG A 16 18.15 -6.35 -12.78
N ASP A 17 18.85 -5.54 -11.98
CA ASP A 17 18.49 -4.13 -11.79
C ASP A 17 18.65 -3.31 -13.09
N LEU A 18 19.47 -3.77 -14.02
CA LEU A 18 19.63 -3.16 -15.35
C LEU A 18 18.43 -3.40 -16.28
N ASN A 19 17.53 -4.31 -15.93
CA ASN A 19 16.31 -4.58 -16.71
C ASN A 19 15.17 -3.56 -16.44
N PHE A 20 15.31 -2.71 -15.42
CA PHE A 20 14.34 -1.65 -15.17
C PHE A 20 14.47 -0.53 -16.21
N THR A 21 13.33 0.01 -16.63
CA THR A 21 13.33 1.34 -17.26
C THR A 21 13.72 2.40 -16.24
N TYR A 22 14.27 3.52 -16.69
CA TYR A 22 14.62 4.63 -15.80
C TYR A 22 13.46 5.06 -14.90
N ALA A 23 12.28 5.26 -15.49
CA ALA A 23 11.09 5.66 -14.72
C ALA A 23 10.65 4.59 -13.70
N GLY A 24 10.75 3.30 -14.07
CA GLY A 24 10.46 2.19 -13.17
C GLY A 24 11.43 2.13 -12.00
N LEU A 25 12.72 2.29 -12.25
CA LEU A 25 13.74 2.30 -11.20
C LEU A 25 13.55 3.51 -10.26
N GLN A 26 13.31 4.69 -10.81
CA GLN A 26 13.05 5.89 -10.02
C GLN A 26 11.84 5.69 -9.10
N GLN A 27 10.75 5.12 -9.62
CA GLN A 27 9.57 4.83 -8.80
C GLN A 27 9.86 3.82 -7.68
N ILE A 28 10.70 2.82 -7.93
CA ILE A 28 11.10 1.84 -6.91
C ILE A 28 11.92 2.54 -5.82
N VAL A 29 12.90 3.33 -6.19
CA VAL A 29 13.75 4.07 -5.23
C VAL A 29 12.90 5.02 -4.38
N ASP A 30 12.08 5.85 -5.02
CA ASP A 30 11.33 6.89 -4.31
C ASP A 30 10.21 6.34 -3.43
N LYS A 31 9.60 5.21 -3.83
CA LYS A 31 8.35 4.76 -3.24
C LYS A 31 8.48 3.49 -2.39
N TYR A 32 9.38 2.59 -2.74
CA TYR A 32 9.39 1.24 -2.16
C TYR A 32 10.62 0.90 -1.36
N LEU A 33 11.83 1.34 -1.78
CA LEU A 33 13.05 1.02 -1.05
C LEU A 33 13.03 1.62 0.35
N VAL A 34 13.54 0.85 1.30
CA VAL A 34 13.75 1.32 2.68
C VAL A 34 14.87 2.36 2.67
N GLN A 35 14.57 3.54 3.18
CA GLN A 35 15.49 4.66 3.20
C GLN A 35 15.25 5.58 4.41
N ASP A 36 16.27 6.29 4.80
CA ASP A 36 16.13 7.42 5.70
C ASP A 36 15.76 8.67 4.88
N ARG A 37 14.53 9.13 5.05
CA ARG A 37 14.02 10.26 4.28
C ARG A 37 14.53 11.62 4.75
N SER A 38 15.12 11.69 5.93
CA SER A 38 15.74 12.92 6.42
C SER A 38 17.10 13.15 5.79
N THR A 39 17.85 12.08 5.54
CA THR A 39 19.19 12.13 4.95
C THR A 39 19.22 11.76 3.47
N GLY A 40 18.14 11.14 2.94
CA GLY A 40 18.08 10.58 1.59
C GLY A 40 18.87 9.28 1.43
N THR A 41 19.37 8.68 2.53
CA THR A 41 20.15 7.44 2.48
C THR A 41 19.25 6.24 2.15
N VAL A 42 19.55 5.56 1.07
CA VAL A 42 18.87 4.32 0.65
C VAL A 42 19.64 3.11 1.18
N TYR A 43 18.95 2.19 1.85
CA TYR A 43 19.57 1.04 2.55
C TYR A 43 19.50 -0.27 1.77
N GLU A 44 18.75 -0.33 0.68
CA GLU A 44 18.58 -1.56 -0.11
C GLU A 44 18.54 -1.26 -1.60
N THR A 45 18.98 -2.23 -2.42
CA THR A 45 18.75 -2.22 -3.86
C THR A 45 17.41 -2.89 -4.19
N PRO A 46 16.87 -2.76 -5.42
CA PRO A 46 15.68 -3.49 -5.83
C PRO A 46 15.80 -5.00 -5.65
N GLN A 47 16.97 -5.58 -5.94
CA GLN A 47 17.17 -7.02 -5.77
C GLN A 47 17.19 -7.43 -4.29
N PHE A 48 17.79 -6.65 -3.40
CA PHE A 48 17.66 -6.87 -1.94
C PHE A 48 16.22 -6.76 -1.48
N MET A 49 15.47 -5.77 -1.95
CA MET A 49 14.04 -5.64 -1.65
C MET A 49 13.29 -6.93 -2.00
N TYR A 50 13.46 -7.44 -3.22
CA TYR A 50 12.79 -8.67 -3.66
C TYR A 50 13.20 -9.90 -2.84
N MET A 51 14.48 -10.02 -2.50
CA MET A 51 14.96 -11.12 -1.67
C MET A 51 14.38 -11.05 -0.26
N LEU A 52 14.39 -9.89 0.38
CA LEU A 52 13.84 -9.70 1.74
C LEU A 52 12.33 -9.93 1.79
N ILE A 53 11.58 -9.53 0.75
CA ILE A 53 10.17 -9.86 0.61
C ILE A 53 9.98 -11.37 0.56
N SER A 54 10.74 -12.05 -0.29
CA SER A 54 10.67 -13.51 -0.45
C SER A 54 10.97 -14.23 0.87
N MET A 55 12.05 -13.85 1.54
CA MET A 55 12.41 -14.42 2.85
C MET A 55 11.32 -14.20 3.91
N THR A 56 10.68 -13.04 3.90
CA THR A 56 9.65 -12.70 4.88
C THR A 56 8.36 -13.48 4.66
N LEU A 57 7.95 -13.67 3.40
CA LEU A 57 6.75 -14.43 3.07
C LEU A 57 6.86 -15.91 3.44
N PHE A 58 8.02 -16.50 3.24
CA PHE A 58 8.25 -17.93 3.50
C PHE A 58 8.90 -18.22 4.86
N LYS A 59 9.05 -17.25 5.75
CA LYS A 59 9.73 -17.39 7.05
C LYS A 59 9.21 -18.52 7.94
N ASN A 60 7.93 -18.86 7.82
CA ASN A 60 7.25 -19.87 8.64
C ASN A 60 7.20 -21.26 7.98
N TYR A 61 7.78 -21.42 6.78
CA TYR A 61 7.90 -22.72 6.12
C TYR A 61 8.98 -23.57 6.77
N ASP A 62 8.84 -24.88 6.64
CA ASP A 62 9.82 -25.83 7.17
C ASP A 62 11.22 -25.59 6.60
N ASN A 63 12.24 -25.81 7.45
CA ASN A 63 13.63 -25.49 7.12
C ASN A 63 14.13 -26.18 5.84
N GLU A 64 13.63 -27.39 5.55
CA GLU A 64 14.06 -28.20 4.39
C GLU A 64 13.57 -27.61 3.08
N ILE A 65 12.38 -27.04 3.05
CA ILE A 65 11.74 -26.55 1.81
C ILE A 65 11.78 -25.03 1.68
N ARG A 66 11.92 -24.29 2.79
CA ARG A 66 11.83 -22.83 2.84
C ARG A 66 12.76 -22.13 1.85
N LEU A 67 14.02 -22.54 1.80
CA LEU A 67 15.02 -21.91 0.95
C LEU A 67 14.71 -22.08 -0.54
N ASP A 68 14.14 -23.22 -0.92
CA ASP A 68 13.74 -23.48 -2.31
C ASP A 68 12.56 -22.57 -2.71
N TYR A 69 11.55 -22.42 -1.83
CA TYR A 69 10.43 -21.49 -2.07
C TYR A 69 10.91 -20.03 -2.14
N VAL A 70 11.80 -19.60 -1.26
CA VAL A 70 12.40 -18.26 -1.30
C VAL A 70 13.07 -18.00 -2.63
N LYS A 71 13.89 -18.91 -3.11
CA LYS A 71 14.60 -18.79 -4.39
C LYS A 71 13.66 -18.76 -5.59
N LYS A 72 12.68 -19.67 -5.63
CA LYS A 72 11.67 -19.73 -6.70
C LYS A 72 10.85 -18.44 -6.77
N TYR A 73 10.42 -17.92 -5.63
CA TYR A 73 9.64 -16.70 -5.57
C TYR A 73 10.48 -15.47 -5.95
N TYR A 74 11.72 -15.37 -5.42
CA TYR A 74 12.66 -14.34 -5.82
C TYR A 74 12.91 -14.34 -7.33
N ASP A 75 13.17 -15.48 -7.93
CA ASP A 75 13.38 -15.58 -9.39
C ASP A 75 12.13 -15.16 -10.19
N ALA A 76 10.95 -15.46 -9.68
CA ALA A 76 9.71 -15.10 -10.35
C ALA A 76 9.44 -13.58 -10.31
N ILE A 77 9.64 -12.92 -9.16
CA ILE A 77 9.40 -11.48 -9.03
C ILE A 77 10.53 -10.64 -9.65
N SER A 78 11.79 -11.03 -9.42
CA SER A 78 12.96 -10.30 -9.96
C SER A 78 13.14 -10.50 -11.46
N GLY A 79 12.60 -11.59 -12.01
CA GLY A 79 12.53 -11.84 -13.45
C GLY A 79 11.27 -11.32 -14.13
N PHE A 80 10.45 -10.51 -13.43
CA PHE A 80 9.19 -9.91 -13.92
C PHE A 80 8.13 -10.91 -14.41
N LYS A 81 8.19 -12.17 -13.95
CA LYS A 81 7.16 -13.19 -14.24
C LYS A 81 5.90 -12.99 -13.41
N ILE A 82 6.04 -12.38 -12.23
CA ILE A 82 4.95 -12.04 -11.31
C ILE A 82 5.09 -10.57 -10.93
N ASN A 83 3.96 -9.87 -10.90
CA ASN A 83 3.89 -8.52 -10.36
C ASN A 83 3.27 -8.59 -8.94
N ILE A 84 3.82 -7.82 -8.00
CA ILE A 84 3.35 -7.77 -6.63
C ILE A 84 2.78 -6.38 -6.30
N PRO A 85 1.71 -6.32 -5.49
CA PRO A 85 1.03 -5.04 -5.20
C PRO A 85 1.87 -4.13 -4.29
N THR A 86 1.62 -2.84 -4.42
CA THR A 86 2.28 -1.77 -3.66
C THR A 86 2.43 -2.07 -2.15
N PRO A 87 1.40 -2.52 -1.41
CA PRO A 87 1.54 -2.78 0.03
C PRO A 87 2.52 -3.91 0.35
N ILE A 88 2.66 -4.89 -0.52
CA ILE A 88 3.65 -5.97 -0.34
C ILE A 88 5.05 -5.42 -0.56
N MET A 89 5.28 -4.68 -1.65
CA MET A 89 6.58 -4.07 -1.92
C MET A 89 7.01 -3.06 -0.85
N ALA A 90 6.08 -2.26 -0.35
CA ALA A 90 6.38 -1.24 0.64
C ALA A 90 6.46 -1.79 2.07
N GLY A 91 5.68 -2.83 2.41
CA GLY A 91 5.35 -3.15 3.79
C GLY A 91 5.85 -4.48 4.33
N VAL A 92 5.88 -5.54 3.53
CA VAL A 92 6.03 -6.92 4.05
C VAL A 92 7.28 -7.13 4.93
N ARG A 93 8.40 -6.49 4.59
CA ARG A 93 9.66 -6.56 5.35
C ARG A 93 9.83 -5.44 6.38
N THR A 94 8.82 -4.62 6.56
CA THR A 94 8.82 -3.46 7.46
C THR A 94 7.79 -3.64 8.58
N PRO A 95 7.68 -2.74 9.57
CA PRO A 95 6.63 -2.79 10.60
C PRO A 95 5.20 -2.59 10.07
N LEU A 96 5.01 -2.16 8.82
CA LEU A 96 3.67 -2.01 8.23
C LEU A 96 2.92 -3.35 8.20
N ARG A 97 1.60 -3.29 8.46
CA ARG A 97 0.74 -4.49 8.55
C ARG A 97 -0.51 -4.40 7.66
N GLN A 98 -0.70 -3.29 6.94
CA GLN A 98 -1.79 -3.14 5.97
C GLN A 98 -1.31 -3.60 4.59
N PHE A 99 -1.91 -4.67 4.04
CA PHE A 99 -1.48 -5.29 2.79
C PHE A 99 -2.55 -5.26 1.69
N ALA A 100 -3.74 -4.70 1.96
CA ALA A 100 -4.74 -4.49 0.93
C ALA A 100 -4.38 -3.28 0.06
N SER A 101 -4.27 -3.46 -1.26
CA SER A 101 -3.98 -2.36 -2.18
C SER A 101 -5.21 -1.49 -2.46
N CYS A 102 -6.40 -2.09 -2.42
CA CYS A 102 -7.67 -1.42 -2.68
C CYS A 102 -8.71 -1.83 -1.64
N VAL A 103 -9.50 -0.86 -1.18
CA VAL A 103 -10.59 -1.06 -0.22
C VAL A 103 -11.85 -0.43 -0.77
N LEU A 104 -12.97 -1.14 -0.69
CA LEU A 104 -14.29 -0.62 -1.05
C LEU A 104 -15.02 -0.21 0.23
N VAL A 105 -15.55 1.00 0.25
CA VAL A 105 -16.35 1.57 1.34
C VAL A 105 -17.76 1.77 0.84
N ASP A 106 -18.74 1.17 1.53
CA ASP A 106 -20.16 1.33 1.26
C ASP A 106 -20.74 2.36 2.23
N THR A 107 -21.44 3.37 1.72
CA THR A 107 -21.96 4.50 2.51
C THR A 107 -23.47 4.55 2.42
N ASP A 108 -24.14 4.51 3.58
CA ASP A 108 -25.59 4.66 3.70
C ASP A 108 -26.02 6.12 3.80
N ASP A 109 -27.33 6.34 3.67
CA ASP A 109 -27.98 7.65 3.68
C ASP A 109 -28.22 8.23 5.11
N THR A 110 -27.21 8.08 5.98
CA THR A 110 -27.22 8.67 7.33
C THR A 110 -25.93 9.46 7.56
N LEU A 111 -25.98 10.51 8.39
CA LEU A 111 -24.79 11.29 8.72
C LEU A 111 -23.73 10.42 9.41
N ASP A 112 -24.13 9.50 10.29
CA ASP A 112 -23.21 8.60 10.97
C ASP A 112 -22.47 7.69 9.98
N SER A 113 -23.17 7.13 8.99
CA SER A 113 -22.54 6.31 7.95
C SER A 113 -21.60 7.14 7.07
N ILE A 114 -22.01 8.34 6.67
CA ILE A 114 -21.21 9.25 5.84
C ILE A 114 -19.92 9.64 6.56
N PHE A 115 -20.00 10.03 7.84
CA PHE A 115 -18.80 10.42 8.60
C PHE A 115 -17.93 9.23 8.98
N SER A 116 -18.52 8.07 9.28
CA SER A 116 -17.74 6.83 9.49
C SER A 116 -16.99 6.42 8.23
N SER A 117 -17.63 6.54 7.06
CA SER A 117 -16.99 6.29 5.77
C SER A 117 -15.84 7.26 5.51
N ASP A 118 -16.02 8.55 5.79
CA ASP A 118 -14.98 9.57 5.64
C ASP A 118 -13.76 9.28 6.53
N MET A 119 -14.00 8.90 7.78
CA MET A 119 -12.93 8.48 8.70
C MET A 119 -12.21 7.22 8.21
N ALA A 120 -12.94 6.23 7.72
CA ALA A 120 -12.36 5.00 7.17
C ALA A 120 -11.49 5.31 5.95
N ILE A 121 -11.96 6.15 5.02
CA ILE A 121 -11.22 6.63 3.87
C ILE A 121 -9.88 7.23 4.30
N GLY A 122 -9.89 8.17 5.23
CA GLY A 122 -8.67 8.80 5.72
C GLY A 122 -7.67 7.80 6.30
N LYS A 123 -8.13 6.86 7.13
CA LYS A 123 -7.28 5.84 7.74
C LYS A 123 -6.65 4.87 6.72
N TYR A 124 -7.41 4.42 5.72
CA TYR A 124 -6.88 3.53 4.69
C TYR A 124 -5.92 4.24 3.74
N VAL A 125 -6.24 5.48 3.33
CA VAL A 125 -5.36 6.30 2.48
C VAL A 125 -4.03 6.57 3.17
N ALA A 126 -4.03 6.87 4.48
CA ALA A 126 -2.81 7.05 5.27
C ALA A 126 -1.90 5.82 5.21
N GLN A 127 -2.47 4.62 5.04
CA GLN A 127 -1.74 3.36 4.91
C GLN A 127 -1.55 2.92 3.44
N ARG A 128 -1.70 3.82 2.48
CA ARG A 128 -1.46 3.63 1.04
C ARG A 128 -2.46 2.70 0.33
N ALA A 129 -3.65 2.52 0.86
CA ALA A 129 -4.71 1.84 0.14
C ALA A 129 -5.40 2.79 -0.86
N GLY A 130 -5.69 2.30 -2.05
CA GLY A 130 -6.64 2.93 -2.95
C GLY A 130 -8.06 2.73 -2.44
N ILE A 131 -8.93 3.71 -2.62
CA ILE A 131 -10.31 3.68 -2.11
C ILE A 131 -11.30 3.77 -3.26
N GLY A 132 -12.25 2.82 -3.29
CA GLY A 132 -13.49 2.92 -4.03
C GLY A 132 -14.65 3.19 -3.07
N ILE A 133 -15.54 4.12 -3.42
CA ILE A 133 -16.67 4.50 -2.58
C ILE A 133 -17.97 4.22 -3.32
N ASN A 134 -18.87 3.48 -2.70
CA ASN A 134 -20.26 3.40 -3.12
C ASN A 134 -21.08 4.43 -2.37
N ALA A 135 -21.41 5.54 -3.02
CA ALA A 135 -22.28 6.60 -2.50
C ALA A 135 -23.69 6.57 -3.10
N GLY A 136 -24.03 5.48 -3.81
CA GLY A 136 -25.32 5.37 -4.52
C GLY A 136 -26.54 5.27 -3.63
N ARG A 137 -26.36 5.00 -2.32
CA ARG A 137 -27.45 4.98 -1.35
C ARG A 137 -27.80 6.34 -0.78
N ILE A 138 -26.91 7.34 -0.90
CA ILE A 138 -27.17 8.70 -0.46
C ILE A 138 -28.30 9.29 -1.31
N ARG A 139 -29.31 9.83 -0.66
CA ARG A 139 -30.50 10.40 -1.34
C ARG A 139 -30.15 11.48 -2.35
N GLY A 140 -30.95 11.54 -3.42
CA GLY A 140 -30.77 12.48 -4.51
C GLY A 140 -31.12 13.93 -4.17
N LEU A 141 -30.74 14.82 -5.10
CA LEU A 141 -31.10 16.23 -5.06
C LEU A 141 -32.62 16.42 -4.95
N GLY A 142 -33.07 17.32 -4.09
CA GLY A 142 -34.46 17.64 -3.89
C GLY A 142 -35.24 16.67 -3.00
N SER A 143 -34.62 15.59 -2.51
CA SER A 143 -35.25 14.68 -1.55
C SER A 143 -35.63 15.42 -0.28
N LYS A 144 -36.85 15.17 0.22
CA LYS A 144 -37.37 15.81 1.43
C LYS A 144 -36.66 15.30 2.68
N ILE A 145 -36.26 16.22 3.55
CA ILE A 145 -35.71 15.95 4.89
C ILE A 145 -36.47 16.76 5.94
N ARG A 146 -36.40 16.36 7.21
CA ARG A 146 -37.10 16.98 8.33
C ARG A 146 -38.61 17.18 8.06
N GLY A 147 -39.31 16.11 7.66
CA GLY A 147 -40.73 16.19 7.37
C GLY A 147 -41.09 17.00 6.12
N GLY A 148 -40.14 17.44 5.32
CA GLY A 148 -40.33 18.22 4.11
C GLY A 148 -40.00 19.72 4.24
N GLU A 149 -39.51 20.16 5.40
CA GLU A 149 -39.08 21.54 5.63
C GLU A 149 -37.87 21.94 4.80
N VAL A 150 -36.97 20.96 4.50
CA VAL A 150 -35.74 21.20 3.80
C VAL A 150 -35.59 20.18 2.67
N GLN A 151 -34.96 20.59 1.59
CA GLN A 151 -34.58 19.72 0.47
C GLN A 151 -33.09 19.37 0.51
N HIS A 152 -32.78 18.11 0.21
CA HIS A 152 -31.40 17.59 0.18
C HIS A 152 -30.64 18.16 -1.01
N THR A 153 -29.36 18.48 -0.82
CA THR A 153 -28.48 19.05 -1.84
C THR A 153 -27.85 18.00 -2.77
N GLY A 154 -28.24 16.73 -2.61
CA GLY A 154 -27.72 15.61 -3.41
C GLY A 154 -26.39 15.07 -2.92
N VAL A 155 -25.83 14.12 -3.68
CA VAL A 155 -24.61 13.38 -3.32
C VAL A 155 -23.32 14.17 -3.59
N VAL A 156 -23.33 15.14 -4.50
CA VAL A 156 -22.12 15.84 -4.97
C VAL A 156 -21.31 16.50 -3.84
N PRO A 157 -21.92 17.19 -2.83
CA PRO A 157 -21.18 17.76 -1.71
C PRO A 157 -20.40 16.70 -0.91
N PHE A 158 -20.98 15.51 -0.73
CA PHE A 158 -20.32 14.40 -0.02
C PHE A 158 -19.16 13.81 -0.82
N LEU A 159 -19.30 13.66 -2.15
CA LEU A 159 -18.19 13.23 -3.03
C LEU A 159 -17.01 14.20 -2.94
N LYS A 160 -17.28 15.51 -2.97
CA LYS A 160 -16.23 16.53 -2.80
C LYS A 160 -15.57 16.45 -1.42
N LYS A 161 -16.32 16.13 -0.37
CA LYS A 161 -15.79 15.93 0.98
C LYS A 161 -14.85 14.72 1.01
N PHE A 162 -15.25 13.57 0.48
CA PHE A 162 -14.41 12.38 0.40
C PHE A 162 -13.13 12.61 -0.41
N GLU A 163 -13.25 13.31 -1.55
CA GLU A 163 -12.08 13.70 -2.35
C GLU A 163 -11.12 14.59 -1.54
N SER A 164 -11.65 15.57 -0.82
CA SER A 164 -10.85 16.46 0.04
C SER A 164 -10.12 15.70 1.14
N THR A 165 -10.78 14.72 1.78
CA THR A 165 -10.16 13.84 2.78
C THR A 165 -9.01 13.02 2.17
N VAL A 166 -9.21 12.41 1.00
CA VAL A 166 -8.15 11.68 0.29
C VAL A 166 -6.96 12.59 0.01
N ARG A 167 -7.19 13.77 -0.56
CA ARG A 167 -6.11 14.72 -0.89
C ARG A 167 -5.34 15.17 0.34
N SER A 168 -6.03 15.58 1.40
CA SER A 168 -5.37 16.08 2.61
C SER A 168 -4.48 15.01 3.26
N VAL A 169 -4.96 13.78 3.35
CA VAL A 169 -4.20 12.67 3.95
C VAL A 169 -3.04 12.22 3.07
N SER A 170 -3.25 12.12 1.75
CA SER A 170 -2.20 11.68 0.80
C SER A 170 -0.96 12.58 0.82
N TYR A 171 -1.14 13.87 1.02
CA TYR A 171 -0.04 14.83 1.02
C TYR A 171 0.60 15.05 2.39
N THR A 172 -0.06 14.73 3.49
CA THR A 172 0.38 15.10 4.83
C THR A 172 0.61 13.93 5.78
N HIS A 173 -0.08 12.81 5.61
CA HIS A 173 -0.11 11.70 6.57
C HIS A 173 0.17 10.33 5.96
N LEU A 174 0.65 10.27 4.71
CA LEU A 174 1.00 9.00 4.08
C LEU A 174 2.22 8.39 4.77
N THR A 175 2.05 7.18 5.34
CA THR A 175 3.18 6.43 5.91
C THR A 175 4.09 5.92 4.81
N LEU A 176 5.36 6.27 4.86
CA LEU A 176 6.39 5.82 3.92
C LEU A 176 7.28 4.77 4.59
N PRO A 177 7.89 3.83 3.83
CA PRO A 177 8.84 2.89 4.40
C PRO A 177 10.07 3.67 4.85
N THR A 178 10.15 3.86 6.17
CA THR A 178 11.29 4.49 6.84
C THR A 178 11.82 3.51 7.90
N ILE A 179 13.09 3.61 8.22
CA ILE A 179 13.61 3.00 9.44
C ILE A 179 13.07 3.86 10.57
N GLY A 180 12.16 3.28 11.37
CA GLY A 180 11.74 3.95 12.60
C GLY A 180 12.96 4.06 13.53
N CYS A 181 13.26 5.27 13.97
CA CYS A 181 14.10 5.43 15.15
C CYS A 181 13.36 4.78 16.32
N VAL A 182 13.90 3.70 16.87
CA VAL A 182 13.51 3.11 18.13
C VAL A 182 14.13 3.94 19.23
#